data_c765a695c1f6254f71dae1ef97ca9e51
#
_entry.id   c765a695c1f6254f71dae1ef97ca9e51
#
_cell.length_a   1.000
_cell.length_b   1.000
_cell.length_c   1.000
_cell.angle_alpha   90.00
_cell.angle_beta   90.00
_cell.angle_gamma   90.00
#
_symmetry.space_group_name_H-M   'P 1'
#
loop_
_entity.id
_entity.type
_entity.pdbx_description
1 polymer ?
#
loop_
_entity_poly.entity_id
_entity_poly.type
_entity_poly.pdbx_seq_one_letter_code
_entity_poly.pdbx_strand_id
1 'polypeptide(L)'
;YALALIGCDDYRSTTPPWLLYNFPKIENVIKFLCNTPCADGCDYCRNALDVHKGLKKIFGFDNFRTYNGEPLQEMAARAAVEGKSLLAVFPTGGGKSITFQLPALMAGKATHGLTVVISPLQSLMKDQVDNLAEKGIEDAVTVNGMLNPIERADALDRVASGKASILYISPEQLRSKTIERLLMSRNIVRFVIDEAHCFSAWGQDFRVDYLYIGDFIRKLQKEKKTDKKPIPVSCFTATA
;
A
#
# COMPACT_ATOMS: atom_id res chain seq x y z
N TYR A 1 10.20 23.86 -7.32
CA TYR A 1 10.99 22.77 -6.75
C TYR A 1 10.19 21.47 -6.72
N ALA A 2 8.98 21.46 -6.13
CA ALA A 2 8.12 20.27 -6.08
C ALA A 2 7.86 19.67 -7.48
N LEU A 3 7.62 20.50 -8.49
CA LEU A 3 7.43 20.05 -9.87
C LEU A 3 8.67 19.35 -10.43
N ALA A 4 9.87 19.82 -10.09
CA ALA A 4 11.12 19.19 -10.52
C ALA A 4 11.33 17.81 -9.88
N LEU A 5 10.72 17.55 -8.73
CA LEU A 5 10.85 16.29 -8.01
C LEU A 5 9.80 15.22 -8.39
N ILE A 6 8.76 15.59 -9.15
CA ILE A 6 7.68 14.64 -9.53
C ILE A 6 8.21 13.41 -10.28
N GLY A 7 9.22 13.61 -11.14
CA GLY A 7 9.84 12.53 -11.90
C GLY A 7 11.06 11.88 -11.23
N CYS A 8 11.38 12.25 -9.99
CA CYS A 8 12.55 11.77 -9.30
C CYS A 8 12.19 10.50 -8.48
N ASP A 9 12.88 9.41 -8.73
CA ASP A 9 12.63 8.13 -8.02
C ASP A 9 12.97 8.23 -6.52
N ASP A 10 14.00 8.99 -6.17
CA ASP A 10 14.38 9.25 -4.78
C ASP A 10 14.61 10.75 -4.53
N TYR A 11 13.50 11.48 -4.39
CA TYR A 11 13.57 12.92 -4.15
C TYR A 11 14.20 13.27 -2.78
N ARG A 12 14.19 12.34 -1.82
CA ARG A 12 14.74 12.61 -0.49
C ARG A 12 16.28 12.60 -0.50
N SER A 13 16.90 11.71 -1.26
CA SER A 13 18.35 11.69 -1.40
C SER A 13 18.88 12.90 -2.18
N THR A 14 18.09 13.40 -3.13
CA THR A 14 18.47 14.57 -3.95
C THR A 14 18.05 15.91 -3.33
N THR A 15 17.25 15.87 -2.27
CA THR A 15 16.75 17.08 -1.59
C THR A 15 17.60 17.40 -0.36
N PRO A 16 18.16 18.61 -0.27
CA PRO A 16 18.88 19.03 0.93
C PRO A 16 17.99 18.93 2.17
N PRO A 17 18.47 18.31 3.27
CA PRO A 17 17.68 18.11 4.49
C PRO A 17 17.08 19.41 5.05
N TRP A 18 17.80 20.52 4.95
CA TRP A 18 17.33 21.83 5.42
C TRP A 18 16.08 22.30 4.66
N LEU A 19 15.93 21.93 3.39
CA LEU A 19 14.78 22.32 2.57
C LEU A 19 13.50 21.59 3.05
N LEU A 20 13.60 20.28 3.31
CA LEU A 20 12.48 19.51 3.85
C LEU A 20 12.12 19.97 5.27
N TYR A 21 13.14 20.33 6.06
CA TYR A 21 12.94 20.86 7.41
C TYR A 21 12.19 22.20 7.42
N ASN A 22 12.64 23.15 6.60
CA ASN A 22 12.05 24.49 6.54
C ASN A 22 10.74 24.55 5.72
N PHE A 23 10.56 23.64 4.77
CA PHE A 23 9.40 23.61 3.87
C PHE A 23 8.72 22.24 3.83
N PRO A 24 8.21 21.73 4.95
CA PRO A 24 7.61 20.38 5.02
C PRO A 24 6.39 20.21 4.10
N LYS A 25 5.77 21.30 3.68
CA LYS A 25 4.65 21.28 2.73
C LYS A 25 5.02 20.81 1.33
N ILE A 26 6.30 20.76 0.97
CA ILE A 26 6.77 20.28 -0.35
C ILE A 26 6.30 18.84 -0.59
N GLU A 27 6.41 17.95 0.39
CA GLU A 27 5.93 16.56 0.24
C GLU A 27 4.42 16.49 0.01
N ASN A 28 3.64 17.35 0.64
CA ASN A 28 2.18 17.42 0.43
C ASN A 28 1.84 17.91 -0.98
N VAL A 29 2.62 18.87 -1.51
CA VAL A 29 2.43 19.39 -2.88
C VAL A 29 2.77 18.30 -3.89
N ILE A 30 3.89 17.60 -3.73
CA ILE A 30 4.26 16.46 -4.60
C ILE A 30 3.15 15.41 -4.60
N LYS A 31 2.70 14.98 -3.41
CA LYS A 31 1.60 14.02 -3.25
C LYS A 31 0.32 14.49 -3.94
N PHE A 32 -0.05 15.76 -3.78
CA PHE A 32 -1.23 16.33 -4.43
C PHE A 32 -1.11 16.28 -5.95
N LEU A 33 0.00 16.72 -6.49
CA LEU A 33 0.23 16.77 -7.94
C LEU A 33 0.28 15.37 -8.57
N CYS A 34 0.91 14.40 -7.89
CA CYS A 34 1.04 13.04 -8.41
C CYS A 34 -0.28 12.23 -8.34
N ASN A 35 -1.11 12.47 -7.33
CA ASN A 35 -2.33 11.68 -7.09
C ASN A 35 -3.63 12.38 -7.47
N THR A 36 -3.57 13.64 -7.91
CA THR A 36 -4.77 14.38 -8.33
C THR A 36 -4.72 14.61 -9.83
N PRO A 37 -5.55 13.90 -10.62
CA PRO A 37 -5.57 14.10 -12.08
C PRO A 37 -5.93 15.55 -12.40
N CYS A 38 -5.26 16.13 -13.36
CA CYS A 38 -5.65 17.43 -13.90
C CYS A 38 -6.94 17.31 -14.73
N ALA A 39 -7.75 18.35 -14.75
CA ALA A 39 -9.05 18.35 -15.41
C ALA A 39 -8.98 17.92 -16.87
N ASP A 40 -7.95 18.37 -17.60
CA ASP A 40 -7.79 18.11 -19.03
C ASP A 40 -6.97 16.84 -19.35
N GLY A 41 -6.56 16.07 -18.31
CA GLY A 41 -5.87 14.80 -18.50
C GLY A 41 -4.52 14.96 -19.19
N CYS A 42 -3.55 15.64 -18.54
CA CYS A 42 -2.19 15.78 -19.06
C CYS A 42 -1.50 14.41 -19.26
N ASP A 43 -0.42 14.38 -20.05
CA ASP A 43 0.31 13.14 -20.35
C ASP A 43 0.85 12.44 -19.09
N TYR A 44 1.26 13.21 -18.09
CA TYR A 44 1.67 12.66 -16.80
C TYR A 44 0.52 11.90 -16.13
N CYS A 45 -0.64 12.55 -15.97
CA CYS A 45 -1.81 11.91 -15.32
C CYS A 45 -2.29 10.69 -16.10
N ARG A 46 -2.34 10.78 -17.45
CA ARG A 46 -2.72 9.64 -18.31
C ARG A 46 -1.78 8.44 -18.15
N ASN A 47 -0.50 8.69 -17.94
CA ASN A 47 0.48 7.61 -17.77
C ASN A 47 0.59 7.11 -16.33
N ALA A 48 0.67 8.04 -15.36
CA ALA A 48 0.91 7.70 -13.96
C ALA A 48 -0.27 7.02 -13.26
N LEU A 49 -1.51 7.31 -13.71
CA LEU A 49 -2.75 6.78 -13.13
C LEU A 49 -3.40 5.68 -13.98
N ASP A 50 -2.81 5.34 -15.12
CA ASP A 50 -3.31 4.30 -16.02
C ASP A 50 -2.93 2.92 -15.49
N VAL A 51 -3.93 2.17 -15.02
CA VAL A 51 -3.71 0.83 -14.45
C VAL A 51 -3.23 -0.20 -15.49
N HIS A 52 -3.58 -0.06 -16.77
CA HIS A 52 -3.11 -0.97 -17.83
C HIS A 52 -1.63 -0.72 -18.15
N LYS A 53 -1.24 0.56 -18.28
CA LYS A 53 0.17 0.91 -18.45
C LYS A 53 1.00 0.50 -17.24
N GLY A 54 0.46 0.71 -16.03
CA GLY A 54 1.07 0.24 -14.80
C GLY A 54 1.25 -1.27 -14.77
N LEU A 55 0.20 -2.02 -15.12
CA LEU A 55 0.20 -3.48 -15.19
C LEU A 55 1.28 -4.00 -16.13
N LYS A 56 1.33 -3.46 -17.35
CA LYS A 56 2.33 -3.85 -18.36
C LYS A 56 3.75 -3.48 -17.92
N LYS A 57 3.95 -2.25 -17.40
CA LYS A 57 5.27 -1.76 -16.99
C LYS A 57 5.84 -2.50 -15.78
N ILE A 58 5.00 -2.83 -14.79
CA ILE A 58 5.45 -3.40 -13.51
C ILE A 58 5.45 -4.92 -13.55
N PHE A 59 4.40 -5.54 -14.09
CA PHE A 59 4.21 -6.98 -14.06
C PHE A 59 4.39 -7.67 -15.42
N GLY A 60 4.50 -6.91 -16.52
CA GLY A 60 4.63 -7.45 -17.87
C GLY A 60 3.33 -8.05 -18.45
N PHE A 61 2.19 -7.86 -17.79
CA PHE A 61 0.90 -8.36 -18.26
C PHE A 61 0.19 -7.35 -19.15
N ASP A 62 -0.38 -7.81 -20.25
CA ASP A 62 -1.12 -6.95 -21.18
C ASP A 62 -2.55 -6.67 -20.68
N ASN A 63 -3.19 -7.62 -20.00
CA ASN A 63 -4.58 -7.52 -19.57
C ASN A 63 -4.78 -8.06 -18.15
N PHE A 64 -5.78 -7.50 -17.45
CA PHE A 64 -6.31 -8.05 -16.22
C PHE A 64 -7.11 -9.33 -16.50
N ARG A 65 -7.22 -10.20 -15.50
CA ARG A 65 -8.11 -11.36 -15.57
C ARG A 65 -9.55 -10.92 -15.40
N THR A 66 -10.45 -11.58 -16.14
CA THR A 66 -11.89 -11.45 -15.99
C THR A 66 -12.47 -12.67 -15.28
N TYR A 67 -13.59 -12.50 -14.58
CA TYR A 67 -14.31 -13.57 -13.88
C TYR A 67 -15.74 -13.57 -14.35
N ASN A 68 -16.19 -14.67 -14.96
CA ASN A 68 -17.52 -14.78 -15.58
C ASN A 68 -17.85 -13.60 -16.53
N GLY A 69 -16.81 -13.09 -17.23
CA GLY A 69 -16.95 -11.94 -18.11
C GLY A 69 -16.82 -10.57 -17.43
N GLU A 70 -16.72 -10.53 -16.10
CA GLU A 70 -16.59 -9.28 -15.32
C GLU A 70 -15.13 -8.90 -15.09
N PRO A 71 -14.71 -7.64 -15.31
CA PRO A 71 -13.33 -7.19 -15.15
C PRO A 71 -12.99 -6.83 -13.68
N LEU A 72 -13.29 -7.74 -12.73
CA LEU A 72 -13.19 -7.48 -11.30
C LEU A 72 -11.78 -7.02 -10.85
N GLN A 73 -10.72 -7.61 -11.44
CA GLN A 73 -9.35 -7.19 -11.10
C GLN A 73 -9.09 -5.74 -11.51
N GLU A 74 -9.50 -5.37 -12.73
CA GLU A 74 -9.34 -4.01 -13.23
C GLU A 74 -10.15 -3.02 -12.39
N MET A 75 -11.42 -3.34 -12.11
CA MET A 75 -12.30 -2.49 -11.31
C MET A 75 -11.71 -2.22 -9.92
N ALA A 76 -11.18 -3.27 -9.25
CA ALA A 76 -10.56 -3.13 -7.94
C ALA A 76 -9.27 -2.29 -8.00
N ALA A 77 -8.39 -2.54 -8.99
CA ALA A 77 -7.16 -1.77 -9.16
C ALA A 77 -7.45 -0.30 -9.48
N ARG A 78 -8.43 -0.04 -10.34
CA ARG A 78 -8.85 1.31 -10.73
C ARG A 78 -9.44 2.07 -9.54
N ALA A 79 -10.36 1.45 -8.77
CA ALA A 79 -10.90 2.04 -7.55
C ALA A 79 -9.81 2.35 -6.51
N ALA A 80 -8.78 1.48 -6.43
CA ALA A 80 -7.65 1.73 -5.55
C ALA A 80 -6.81 2.94 -6.00
N VAL A 81 -6.50 3.08 -7.30
CA VAL A 81 -5.76 4.23 -7.84
C VAL A 81 -6.56 5.53 -7.64
N GLU A 82 -7.87 5.49 -7.77
CA GLU A 82 -8.77 6.62 -7.53
C GLU A 82 -8.91 7.00 -6.03
N GLY A 83 -8.26 6.25 -5.13
CA GLY A 83 -8.31 6.53 -3.69
C GLY A 83 -9.63 6.16 -3.02
N LYS A 84 -10.41 5.27 -3.62
CA LYS A 84 -11.68 4.75 -3.05
C LYS A 84 -11.41 3.60 -2.09
N SER A 85 -12.20 3.49 -1.03
CA SER A 85 -12.28 2.27 -0.21
C SER A 85 -13.12 1.24 -0.95
N LEU A 86 -12.78 -0.05 -0.79
CA LEU A 86 -13.48 -1.13 -1.48
C LEU A 86 -13.55 -2.41 -0.63
N LEU A 87 -14.58 -3.19 -0.89
CA LEU A 87 -14.67 -4.59 -0.49
C LEU A 87 -14.74 -5.42 -1.77
N ALA A 88 -13.82 -6.36 -1.92
CA ALA A 88 -13.71 -7.20 -3.10
C ALA A 88 -13.74 -8.68 -2.71
N VAL A 89 -14.65 -9.42 -3.31
CA VAL A 89 -14.77 -10.86 -3.15
C VAL A 89 -14.25 -11.51 -4.43
N PHE A 90 -13.16 -12.28 -4.30
CA PHE A 90 -12.55 -12.99 -5.42
C PHE A 90 -12.58 -14.49 -5.18
N PRO A 91 -12.75 -15.31 -6.21
CA PRO A 91 -12.61 -16.76 -6.05
C PRO A 91 -11.18 -17.11 -5.59
N THR A 92 -11.05 -18.22 -4.86
CA THR A 92 -9.75 -18.75 -4.44
C THR A 92 -8.83 -18.93 -5.66
N GLY A 93 -7.57 -18.51 -5.55
CA GLY A 93 -6.63 -18.52 -6.68
C GLY A 93 -6.90 -17.47 -7.76
N GLY A 94 -7.89 -16.59 -7.55
CA GLY A 94 -8.30 -15.56 -8.47
C GLY A 94 -7.30 -14.40 -8.69
N GLY A 95 -6.06 -14.50 -8.21
CA GLY A 95 -5.07 -13.45 -8.42
C GLY A 95 -5.44 -12.11 -7.78
N LYS A 96 -6.08 -12.13 -6.62
CA LYS A 96 -6.45 -10.92 -5.84
C LYS A 96 -5.26 -10.03 -5.52
N SER A 97 -4.05 -10.61 -5.33
CA SER A 97 -2.86 -9.86 -4.90
C SER A 97 -2.49 -8.73 -5.86
N ILE A 98 -2.60 -8.93 -7.16
CA ILE A 98 -2.25 -7.93 -8.16
C ILE A 98 -3.12 -6.67 -8.03
N THR A 99 -4.36 -6.81 -7.56
CA THR A 99 -5.33 -5.70 -7.46
C THR A 99 -4.96 -4.67 -6.39
N PHE A 100 -4.13 -5.05 -5.42
CA PHE A 100 -3.60 -4.13 -4.43
C PHE A 100 -2.10 -3.90 -4.56
N GLN A 101 -1.32 -4.86 -5.07
CA GLN A 101 0.11 -4.70 -5.31
C GLN A 101 0.38 -3.66 -6.39
N LEU A 102 -0.36 -3.73 -7.51
CA LEU A 102 -0.20 -2.76 -8.60
C LEU A 102 -0.44 -1.31 -8.15
N PRO A 103 -1.59 -0.95 -7.55
CA PRO A 103 -1.81 0.41 -7.05
C PRO A 103 -0.79 0.84 -5.98
N ALA A 104 -0.34 -0.09 -5.13
CA ALA A 104 0.67 0.19 -4.12
C ALA A 104 2.01 0.58 -4.73
N LEU A 105 2.49 -0.17 -5.73
CA LEU A 105 3.74 0.11 -6.44
C LEU A 105 3.64 1.38 -7.28
N MET A 106 2.49 1.65 -7.91
CA MET A 106 2.24 2.90 -8.61
C MET A 106 2.31 4.11 -7.66
N ALA A 107 1.67 4.02 -6.49
CA ALA A 107 1.70 5.07 -5.47
C ALA A 107 3.09 5.22 -4.83
N GLY A 108 3.81 4.11 -4.65
CA GLY A 108 5.19 4.11 -4.18
C GLY A 108 6.09 4.93 -5.10
N LYS A 109 6.04 4.67 -6.41
CA LYS A 109 6.81 5.40 -7.42
C LYS A 109 6.40 6.87 -7.53
N ALA A 110 5.10 7.16 -7.46
CA ALA A 110 4.60 8.51 -7.64
C ALA A 110 4.84 9.42 -6.43
N THR A 111 4.68 8.90 -5.20
CA THR A 111 4.64 9.73 -3.97
C THR A 111 5.42 9.17 -2.80
N HIS A 112 6.23 8.13 -3.00
CA HIS A 112 6.84 7.35 -1.92
C HIS A 112 5.80 6.87 -0.88
N GLY A 113 4.57 6.63 -1.37
CA GLY A 113 3.46 6.18 -0.55
C GLY A 113 3.67 4.76 -0.03
N LEU A 114 3.24 4.51 1.19
CA LEU A 114 3.26 3.19 1.80
C LEU A 114 1.85 2.59 1.78
N THR A 115 1.70 1.41 1.22
CA THR A 115 0.52 0.57 1.39
C THR A 115 0.80 -0.47 2.47
N VAL A 116 -0.05 -0.52 3.49
CA VAL A 116 0.06 -1.48 4.59
C VAL A 116 -0.93 -2.62 4.33
N VAL A 117 -0.41 -3.82 4.12
CA VAL A 117 -1.20 -5.03 3.89
C VAL A 117 -1.24 -5.84 5.18
N ILE A 118 -2.41 -5.98 5.75
CA ILE A 118 -2.65 -6.73 6.98
C ILE A 118 -3.18 -8.11 6.58
N SER A 119 -2.44 -9.17 6.90
CA SER A 119 -2.79 -10.55 6.60
C SER A 119 -2.55 -11.44 7.82
N PRO A 120 -3.42 -12.47 8.06
CA PRO A 120 -3.26 -13.34 9.21
C PRO A 120 -2.19 -14.42 9.01
N LEU A 121 -1.83 -14.74 7.78
CA LEU A 121 -0.98 -15.86 7.43
C LEU A 121 0.46 -15.40 7.13
N GLN A 122 1.36 -15.64 8.09
CA GLN A 122 2.76 -15.20 8.01
C GLN A 122 3.52 -15.84 6.84
N SER A 123 3.27 -17.13 6.54
CA SER A 123 3.85 -17.82 5.39
C SER A 123 3.43 -17.15 4.08
N LEU A 124 2.14 -16.86 3.93
CA LEU A 124 1.62 -16.21 2.74
C LEU A 124 2.20 -14.80 2.53
N MET A 125 2.44 -14.05 3.61
CA MET A 125 3.09 -12.74 3.51
C MET A 125 4.51 -12.86 2.96
N LYS A 126 5.27 -13.85 3.42
CA LYS A 126 6.62 -14.13 2.91
C LYS A 126 6.57 -14.52 1.43
N ASP A 127 5.71 -15.46 1.07
CA ASP A 127 5.53 -15.90 -0.32
C ASP A 127 5.17 -14.73 -1.24
N GLN A 128 4.36 -13.76 -0.78
CA GLN A 128 4.03 -12.56 -1.55
C GLN A 128 5.25 -11.67 -1.79
N VAL A 129 6.11 -11.49 -0.78
CA VAL A 129 7.35 -10.71 -0.90
C VAL A 129 8.33 -11.42 -1.82
N ASP A 130 8.55 -12.72 -1.62
CA ASP A 130 9.48 -13.53 -2.41
C ASP A 130 9.06 -13.56 -3.90
N ASN A 131 7.77 -13.76 -4.18
CA ASN A 131 7.21 -13.71 -5.54
C ASN A 131 7.38 -12.36 -6.25
N LEU A 132 7.38 -11.24 -5.50
CA LEU A 132 7.67 -9.91 -6.05
C LEU A 132 9.17 -9.77 -6.32
N ALA A 133 10.02 -10.22 -5.40
CA ALA A 133 11.48 -10.18 -5.54
C ALA A 133 11.96 -11.01 -6.74
N GLU A 134 11.39 -12.20 -6.99
CA GLU A 134 11.67 -13.04 -8.18
C GLU A 134 11.37 -12.30 -9.50
N LYS A 135 10.46 -11.32 -9.47
CA LYS A 135 10.15 -10.45 -10.61
C LYS A 135 11.00 -9.17 -10.66
N GLY A 136 12.02 -9.07 -9.79
CA GLY A 136 12.86 -7.88 -9.68
C GLY A 136 12.17 -6.69 -8.98
N ILE A 137 11.08 -6.95 -8.25
CA ILE A 137 10.34 -5.92 -7.50
C ILE A 137 10.72 -6.04 -6.02
N GLU A 138 11.65 -5.23 -5.60
CA GLU A 138 12.16 -5.22 -4.23
C GLU A 138 11.43 -4.25 -3.29
N ASP A 139 10.40 -3.56 -3.75
CA ASP A 139 9.66 -2.53 -3.02
C ASP A 139 8.74 -3.08 -1.92
N ALA A 140 8.71 -4.39 -1.70
CA ALA A 140 7.88 -5.05 -0.69
C ALA A 140 8.72 -5.61 0.45
N VAL A 141 8.20 -5.48 1.66
CA VAL A 141 8.78 -6.09 2.86
C VAL A 141 7.69 -6.72 3.71
N THR A 142 8.09 -7.68 4.54
CA THR A 142 7.21 -8.24 5.58
C THR A 142 7.78 -7.97 6.97
N VAL A 143 6.90 -7.75 7.94
CA VAL A 143 7.25 -7.72 9.36
C VAL A 143 6.33 -8.65 10.11
N ASN A 144 6.85 -9.80 10.52
CA ASN A 144 6.13 -10.85 11.23
C ASN A 144 7.00 -11.47 12.34
N GLY A 145 6.45 -12.44 13.05
CA GLY A 145 7.13 -13.11 14.17
C GLY A 145 8.21 -14.12 13.76
N MET A 146 8.33 -14.45 12.46
CA MET A 146 9.29 -15.45 11.96
C MET A 146 10.64 -14.83 11.58
N LEU A 147 10.72 -13.50 11.45
CA LEU A 147 11.95 -12.81 11.09
C LEU A 147 12.95 -12.84 12.25
N ASN A 148 14.21 -13.10 11.91
CA ASN A 148 15.29 -12.88 12.86
C ASN A 148 15.48 -11.36 13.13
N PRO A 149 16.21 -10.98 14.18
CA PRO A 149 16.39 -9.56 14.54
C PRO A 149 17.03 -8.70 13.43
N ILE A 150 17.93 -9.27 12.64
CA ILE A 150 18.63 -8.55 11.55
C ILE A 150 17.66 -8.31 10.39
N GLU A 151 16.96 -9.33 9.95
CA GLU A 151 15.93 -9.22 8.89
C GLU A 151 14.83 -8.23 9.28
N ARG A 152 14.42 -8.28 10.55
CA ARG A 152 13.42 -7.36 11.09
C ARG A 152 13.92 -5.91 11.06
N ALA A 153 15.17 -5.68 11.46
CA ALA A 153 15.78 -4.35 11.45
C ALA A 153 15.90 -3.81 10.02
N ASP A 154 16.35 -4.62 9.07
CA ASP A 154 16.42 -4.26 7.64
C ASP A 154 15.03 -3.90 7.09
N ALA A 155 14.03 -4.74 7.33
CA ALA A 155 12.67 -4.47 6.87
C ALA A 155 12.12 -3.15 7.43
N LEU A 156 12.35 -2.86 8.72
CA LEU A 156 11.92 -1.61 9.34
C LEU A 156 12.67 -0.39 8.75
N ASP A 157 13.98 -0.52 8.48
CA ASP A 157 14.78 0.53 7.87
C ASP A 157 14.32 0.82 6.44
N ARG A 158 14.07 -0.21 5.64
CA ARG A 158 13.53 -0.07 4.28
C ARG A 158 12.17 0.63 4.26
N VAL A 159 11.32 0.36 5.24
CA VAL A 159 10.06 1.10 5.38
C VAL A 159 10.35 2.54 5.81
N ALA A 160 11.17 2.77 6.81
CA ALA A 160 11.47 4.11 7.34
C ALA A 160 12.12 5.02 6.30
N SER A 161 13.06 4.49 5.52
CA SER A 161 13.78 5.22 4.47
C SER A 161 12.93 5.51 3.21
N GLY A 162 11.77 4.85 3.06
CA GLY A 162 10.93 5.00 1.88
C GLY A 162 11.26 4.06 0.72
N LYS A 163 12.22 3.16 0.89
CA LYS A 163 12.57 2.13 -0.11
C LYS A 163 11.47 1.09 -0.29
N ALA A 164 10.67 0.83 0.76
CA ALA A 164 9.52 -0.06 0.67
C ALA A 164 8.23 0.73 0.40
N SER A 165 7.48 0.29 -0.59
CA SER A 165 6.14 0.77 -0.98
C SER A 165 5.02 -0.11 -0.44
N ILE A 166 5.32 -1.37 -0.12
CA ILE A 166 4.39 -2.34 0.45
C ILE A 166 4.98 -2.91 1.75
N LEU A 167 4.21 -2.81 2.82
CA LEU A 167 4.50 -3.47 4.09
C LEU A 167 3.45 -4.54 4.36
N TYR A 168 3.84 -5.80 4.34
CA TYR A 168 3.02 -6.90 4.84
C TYR A 168 3.24 -7.06 6.35
N ILE A 169 2.15 -7.11 7.09
CA ILE A 169 2.18 -7.17 8.56
C ILE A 169 1.03 -8.01 9.09
N SER A 170 1.28 -8.76 10.14
CA SER A 170 0.23 -9.49 10.82
C SER A 170 -0.54 -8.59 11.81
N PRO A 171 -1.83 -8.87 12.08
CA PRO A 171 -2.69 -8.02 12.90
C PRO A 171 -2.12 -7.72 14.29
N GLU A 172 -1.52 -8.71 14.94
CA GLU A 172 -0.93 -8.57 16.28
C GLU A 172 0.23 -7.58 16.33
N GLN A 173 0.97 -7.42 15.22
CA GLN A 173 2.08 -6.48 15.14
C GLN A 173 1.63 -5.01 15.21
N LEU A 174 0.36 -4.72 14.91
CA LEU A 174 -0.18 -3.35 15.03
C LEU A 174 -0.19 -2.85 16.48
N ARG A 175 -0.10 -3.75 17.48
CA ARG A 175 0.03 -3.39 18.90
C ARG A 175 1.44 -2.92 19.28
N SER A 176 2.42 -3.12 18.40
CA SER A 176 3.80 -2.73 18.63
C SER A 176 3.98 -1.22 18.54
N LYS A 177 4.54 -0.60 19.57
CA LYS A 177 4.90 0.83 19.57
C LYS A 177 5.90 1.20 18.48
N THR A 178 6.81 0.29 18.13
CA THR A 178 7.76 0.48 17.04
C THR A 178 7.04 0.61 15.70
N ILE A 179 6.07 -0.28 15.44
CA ILE A 179 5.25 -0.24 14.22
C ILE A 179 4.38 1.02 14.21
N GLU A 180 3.74 1.36 15.31
CA GLU A 180 2.94 2.58 15.40
C GLU A 180 3.78 3.83 15.03
N ARG A 181 4.96 4.00 15.61
CA ARG A 181 5.87 5.11 15.31
C ARG A 181 6.34 5.11 13.86
N LEU A 182 6.66 3.93 13.32
CA LEU A 182 7.05 3.77 11.93
C LEU A 182 5.92 4.22 10.99
N LEU A 183 4.70 3.76 11.21
CA LEU A 183 3.56 4.12 10.39
C LEU A 183 3.19 5.60 10.53
N MET A 184 3.42 6.21 11.72
CA MET A 184 3.26 7.64 11.92
C MET A 184 4.22 8.48 11.07
N SER A 185 5.46 8.04 10.89
CA SER A 185 6.48 8.76 10.12
C SER A 185 6.31 8.66 8.59
N ARG A 186 5.54 7.66 8.11
CA ARG A 186 5.38 7.38 6.68
C ARG A 186 4.10 7.96 6.10
N ASN A 187 4.13 8.27 4.80
CA ASN A 187 2.93 8.62 4.05
C ASN A 187 2.14 7.35 3.69
N ILE A 188 1.14 7.00 4.50
CA ILE A 188 0.29 5.84 4.24
C ILE A 188 -0.78 6.24 3.22
N VAL A 189 -0.79 5.56 2.08
CA VAL A 189 -1.74 5.83 0.99
C VAL A 189 -2.94 4.88 1.03
N ARG A 190 -2.80 3.72 1.66
CA ARG A 190 -3.87 2.71 1.75
C ARG A 190 -3.59 1.68 2.84
N PHE A 191 -4.65 1.21 3.47
CA PHE A 191 -4.65 -0.06 4.18
C PHE A 191 -5.33 -1.13 3.32
N VAL A 192 -4.73 -2.30 3.27
CA VAL A 192 -5.29 -3.51 2.66
C VAL A 192 -5.51 -4.52 3.76
N ILE A 193 -6.70 -5.07 3.85
CA ILE A 193 -7.03 -6.14 4.78
C ILE A 193 -7.30 -7.39 3.94
N ASP A 194 -6.34 -8.30 3.99
CA ASP A 194 -6.46 -9.60 3.33
C ASP A 194 -7.20 -10.57 4.26
N GLU A 195 -7.88 -11.54 3.66
CA GLU A 195 -8.74 -12.50 4.35
C GLU A 195 -9.77 -11.83 5.27
N ALA A 196 -10.46 -10.81 4.74
CA ALA A 196 -11.41 -9.99 5.51
C ALA A 196 -12.55 -10.79 6.16
N HIS A 197 -12.83 -12.03 5.71
CA HIS A 197 -13.77 -12.93 6.38
C HIS A 197 -13.38 -13.23 7.83
N CYS A 198 -12.11 -13.04 8.22
CA CYS A 198 -11.66 -13.17 9.59
C CYS A 198 -12.35 -12.20 10.57
N PHE A 199 -12.99 -11.13 10.09
CA PHE A 199 -13.84 -10.28 10.94
C PHE A 199 -15.10 -10.97 11.44
N SER A 200 -15.66 -11.88 10.65
CA SER A 200 -16.96 -12.52 10.93
C SER A 200 -16.85 -13.97 11.41
N ALA A 201 -15.77 -14.68 11.11
CA ALA A 201 -15.69 -16.12 11.25
C ALA A 201 -14.83 -16.60 12.44
N TRP A 202 -15.32 -17.53 13.22
CA TRP A 202 -14.78 -18.84 13.56
C TRP A 202 -13.41 -18.90 14.29
N GLY A 203 -13.27 -18.23 15.40
CA GLY A 203 -12.13 -18.46 16.29
C GLY A 203 -11.92 -17.25 17.20
N GLN A 204 -12.12 -17.44 18.49
CA GLN A 204 -12.07 -16.35 19.48
C GLN A 204 -10.69 -15.67 19.51
N ASP A 205 -9.61 -16.36 19.17
CA ASP A 205 -8.24 -15.84 19.27
C ASP A 205 -7.88 -14.88 18.13
N PHE A 206 -8.29 -15.15 16.88
CA PHE A 206 -8.04 -14.26 15.75
C PHE A 206 -8.93 -13.02 15.74
N ARG A 207 -10.11 -13.10 16.30
CA ARG A 207 -11.12 -12.04 16.25
C ARG A 207 -10.70 -10.76 16.96
N VAL A 208 -9.98 -10.86 18.06
CA VAL A 208 -9.58 -9.70 18.88
C VAL A 208 -8.61 -8.80 18.13
N ASP A 209 -7.64 -9.36 17.42
CA ASP A 209 -6.65 -8.58 16.68
C ASP A 209 -7.23 -7.97 15.40
N TYR A 210 -8.15 -8.67 14.72
CA TYR A 210 -8.87 -8.10 13.58
C TYR A 210 -9.78 -6.93 13.99
N LEU A 211 -10.48 -7.02 15.10
CA LEU A 211 -11.30 -5.92 15.62
C LEU A 211 -10.43 -4.70 15.97
N TYR A 212 -9.21 -4.93 16.46
CA TYR A 212 -8.27 -3.86 16.76
C TYR A 212 -7.80 -3.07 15.52
N ILE A 213 -7.79 -3.69 14.33
CA ILE A 213 -7.39 -3.01 13.08
C ILE A 213 -8.18 -1.72 12.88
N GLY A 214 -9.49 -1.77 13.04
CA GLY A 214 -10.35 -0.60 12.86
C GLY A 214 -10.04 0.54 13.85
N ASP A 215 -9.81 0.19 15.11
CA ASP A 215 -9.43 1.17 16.16
C ASP A 215 -8.05 1.77 15.88
N PHE A 216 -7.10 0.94 15.47
CA PHE A 216 -5.76 1.37 15.10
C PHE A 216 -5.78 2.37 13.94
N ILE A 217 -6.51 2.04 12.85
CA ILE A 217 -6.63 2.93 11.69
C ILE A 217 -7.25 4.27 12.08
N ARG A 218 -8.33 4.27 12.86
CA ARG A 218 -8.99 5.49 13.36
C ARG A 218 -8.04 6.34 14.19
N LYS A 219 -7.33 5.71 15.14
CA LYS A 219 -6.32 6.37 15.97
C LYS A 219 -5.25 7.03 15.10
N LEU A 220 -4.67 6.28 14.17
CA LEU A 220 -3.61 6.76 13.28
C LEU A 220 -4.07 7.94 12.41
N GLN A 221 -5.28 7.87 11.86
CA GLN A 221 -5.85 8.96 11.06
C GLN A 221 -6.03 10.23 11.88
N LYS A 222 -6.54 10.11 13.10
CA LYS A 222 -6.71 11.24 14.03
C LYS A 222 -5.36 11.89 14.36
N GLU A 223 -4.36 11.10 14.72
CA GLU A 223 -3.02 11.59 15.05
C GLU A 223 -2.33 12.25 13.85
N LYS A 224 -2.50 11.69 12.65
CA LYS A 224 -1.98 12.27 11.39
C LYS A 224 -2.79 13.47 10.90
N LYS A 225 -3.89 13.83 11.55
CA LYS A 225 -4.82 14.90 11.13
C LYS A 225 -5.35 14.71 9.71
N THR A 226 -5.62 13.45 9.33
CA THR A 226 -6.15 13.10 8.01
C THR A 226 -7.68 13.00 7.99
N ASP A 227 -8.37 13.48 9.02
CA ASP A 227 -9.83 13.38 9.17
C ASP A 227 -10.60 13.96 7.97
N LYS A 228 -10.04 15.00 7.31
CA LYS A 228 -10.65 15.61 6.12
C LYS A 228 -10.60 14.71 4.88
N LYS A 229 -9.60 13.83 4.78
CA LYS A 229 -9.45 12.84 3.71
C LYS A 229 -8.93 11.54 4.32
N PRO A 230 -9.84 10.65 4.76
CA PRO A 230 -9.45 9.42 5.42
C PRO A 230 -8.58 8.54 4.51
N ILE A 231 -7.67 7.77 5.11
CA ILE A 231 -6.85 6.80 4.39
C ILE A 231 -7.78 5.69 3.88
N PRO A 232 -7.80 5.43 2.56
CA PRO A 232 -8.69 4.41 2.01
C PRO A 232 -8.32 3.01 2.52
N VAL A 233 -9.36 2.18 2.67
CA VAL A 233 -9.22 0.78 3.10
C VAL A 233 -9.76 -0.13 2.01
N SER A 234 -8.97 -1.14 1.64
CA SER A 234 -9.39 -2.21 0.73
C SER A 234 -9.48 -3.52 1.50
N CYS A 235 -10.65 -4.15 1.50
CA CYS A 235 -10.87 -5.45 2.11
C CYS A 235 -10.98 -6.51 1.02
N PHE A 236 -10.24 -7.59 1.14
CA PHE A 236 -10.24 -8.71 0.20
C PHE A 236 -10.58 -10.02 0.91
N THR A 237 -11.42 -10.82 0.27
CA THR A 237 -11.76 -12.15 0.76
C THR A 237 -12.06 -13.09 -0.42
N ALA A 238 -11.91 -14.38 -0.20
CA ALA A 238 -12.33 -15.40 -1.15
C ALA A 238 -13.77 -15.91 -0.87
N THR A 239 -14.27 -15.69 0.34
CA THR A 239 -15.60 -16.11 0.81
C THR A 239 -16.31 -14.91 1.42
N ALA A 240 -17.60 -14.79 1.14
CA ALA A 240 -18.49 -13.81 1.75
C ALA A 240 -19.39 -14.48 2.79
#